data_01fb84099f6f60f7cd32a3b85ccdddcc
#
_entry.id   01fb84099f6f60f7cd32a3b85ccdddcc
#
_cell.length_a   1.000
_cell.length_b   1.000
_cell.length_c   1.000
_cell.angle_alpha   90.00
_cell.angle_beta   90.00
_cell.angle_gamma   90.00
#
_symmetry.space_group_name_H-M   'P 1'
#
loop_
_entity.id
_entity.type
_entity.pdbx_description
1 polymer ?
#
loop_
_entity_poly.entity_id
_entity_poly.type
_entity_poly.pdbx_seq_one_letter_code
_entity_poly.pdbx_strand_id
1 'polypeptide(L)'
;MASSAAFASSPESVKKTAIVLNSGDASVSLIDMASRKVYKTFPVGKEPHHLMITPDQKSVLVANAAGNDVVYLDPKTGDMQRRVPNIVDPYHIGYSPDKKWFIAAGNRLDRVDVYEVNGQELKLAKIVKAAKTPSHIAFTADSKITFVTLQDSNELIAIKLSNQEILWRMPIGKMPAGVWMTPGDKYLLIGLTGSDAVQVVDWKNQKVVKEIKTGKGAHNFRPLGDKRHIFLSNRVASTISILDMEKLEKVADITGIPSGPDCMDVTPDGKELWVTFRFSKKVGIIDIATRQLVTTIPVGKSPHGIFFFPNASWE
;
A
#
# COMPACT_ATOMS: atom_id res chain seq x y z
N MET A 1 -57.19 -14.68 24.55
CA MET A 1 -56.46 -14.39 23.31
C MET A 1 -55.22 -13.58 23.66
N ALA A 2 -54.07 -14.25 23.71
CA ALA A 2 -52.79 -13.59 24.01
C ALA A 2 -52.10 -13.25 22.68
N SER A 3 -51.90 -11.96 22.45
CA SER A 3 -51.18 -11.44 21.28
C SER A 3 -49.70 -11.60 21.50
N SER A 4 -49.02 -12.45 20.75
CA SER A 4 -47.57 -12.56 20.70
C SER A 4 -47.02 -11.44 19.83
N ALA A 5 -46.40 -10.44 20.45
CA ALA A 5 -45.62 -9.44 19.76
C ALA A 5 -44.33 -10.09 19.25
N ALA A 6 -44.18 -10.24 17.93
CA ALA A 6 -42.95 -10.61 17.28
C ALA A 6 -42.00 -9.42 17.35
N PHE A 7 -40.90 -9.59 18.09
CA PHE A 7 -39.76 -8.66 18.05
C PHE A 7 -39.11 -8.77 16.65
N ALA A 8 -39.34 -7.77 15.81
CA ALA A 8 -38.56 -7.62 14.59
C ALA A 8 -37.11 -7.29 14.98
N SER A 9 -36.19 -8.20 14.68
CA SER A 9 -34.76 -7.93 14.78
C SER A 9 -34.43 -6.80 13.82
N SER A 10 -33.93 -5.69 14.37
CA SER A 10 -33.35 -4.61 13.55
C SER A 10 -32.27 -5.21 12.63
N PRO A 11 -32.18 -4.79 11.36
CA PRO A 11 -31.13 -5.27 10.49
C PRO A 11 -29.78 -4.92 11.12
N GLU A 12 -28.95 -5.94 11.37
CA GLU A 12 -27.59 -5.76 11.85
C GLU A 12 -26.88 -4.83 10.87
N SER A 13 -26.52 -3.63 11.31
CA SER A 13 -25.78 -2.68 10.47
C SER A 13 -24.47 -3.34 10.05
N VAL A 14 -24.27 -3.51 8.75
CA VAL A 14 -23.04 -4.11 8.21
C VAL A 14 -21.85 -3.33 8.77
N LYS A 15 -21.02 -4.00 9.59
CA LYS A 15 -19.84 -3.39 10.20
C LYS A 15 -18.89 -2.91 9.10
N LYS A 16 -18.46 -1.66 9.16
CA LYS A 16 -17.34 -1.19 8.33
C LYS A 16 -16.05 -1.73 8.93
N THR A 17 -15.37 -2.58 8.19
CA THR A 17 -14.19 -3.32 8.66
C THR A 17 -12.91 -2.74 8.07
N ALA A 18 -11.93 -2.45 8.93
CA ALA A 18 -10.55 -2.23 8.50
C ALA A 18 -9.76 -3.54 8.66
N ILE A 19 -9.04 -3.92 7.61
CA ILE A 19 -8.20 -5.12 7.51
C ILE A 19 -6.76 -4.68 7.74
N VAL A 20 -6.08 -5.25 8.74
CA VAL A 20 -4.69 -4.92 9.10
C VAL A 20 -3.83 -6.16 9.06
N LEU A 21 -2.74 -6.11 8.32
CA LEU A 21 -1.79 -7.21 8.19
C LEU A 21 -0.74 -7.15 9.30
N ASN A 22 -0.64 -8.19 10.11
CA ASN A 22 0.38 -8.34 11.15
C ASN A 22 1.51 -9.22 10.60
N SER A 23 2.47 -8.60 9.91
CA SER A 23 3.53 -9.34 9.20
C SER A 23 4.36 -10.23 10.13
N GLY A 24 4.64 -9.75 11.35
CA GLY A 24 5.42 -10.49 12.34
C GLY A 24 4.68 -11.62 13.06
N ASP A 25 3.35 -11.68 12.94
CA ASP A 25 2.50 -12.71 13.57
C ASP A 25 1.80 -13.59 12.50
N ALA A 26 2.13 -13.44 11.21
CA ALA A 26 1.51 -14.19 10.11
C ALA A 26 -0.03 -14.16 10.14
N SER A 27 -0.63 -13.04 10.56
CA SER A 27 -2.06 -12.91 10.84
C SER A 27 -2.67 -11.63 10.30
N VAL A 28 -3.99 -11.59 10.29
CA VAL A 28 -4.80 -10.40 10.01
C VAL A 28 -5.60 -10.03 11.25
N SER A 29 -5.66 -8.75 11.57
CA SER A 29 -6.59 -8.17 12.54
C SER A 29 -7.72 -7.46 11.80
N LEU A 30 -8.97 -7.77 12.17
CA LEU A 30 -10.16 -7.08 11.69
C LEU A 30 -10.63 -6.09 12.75
N ILE A 31 -10.73 -4.82 12.37
CA ILE A 31 -11.14 -3.72 13.25
C ILE A 31 -12.52 -3.24 12.82
N ASP A 32 -13.44 -3.18 13.77
CA ASP A 32 -14.69 -2.46 13.59
C ASP A 32 -14.39 -0.94 13.63
N MET A 33 -14.57 -0.26 12.51
CA MET A 33 -14.22 1.15 12.37
C MET A 33 -15.09 2.07 13.26
N ALA A 34 -16.32 1.68 13.57
CA ALA A 34 -17.22 2.48 14.40
C ALA A 34 -16.81 2.43 15.88
N SER A 35 -16.57 1.25 16.40
CA SER A 35 -16.15 1.06 17.80
C SER A 35 -14.64 1.21 18.00
N ARG A 36 -13.85 1.22 16.91
CA ARG A 36 -12.38 1.29 16.93
C ARG A 36 -11.75 0.17 17.75
N LYS A 37 -12.30 -1.06 17.63
CA LYS A 37 -11.83 -2.24 18.33
C LYS A 37 -11.55 -3.39 17.39
N VAL A 38 -10.48 -4.14 17.66
CA VAL A 38 -10.24 -5.43 17.01
C VAL A 38 -11.32 -6.40 17.50
N TYR A 39 -12.04 -7.01 16.55
CA TYR A 39 -13.07 -7.99 16.87
C TYR A 39 -12.71 -9.41 16.44
N LYS A 40 -11.73 -9.56 15.54
CA LYS A 40 -11.26 -10.86 15.06
C LYS A 40 -9.78 -10.77 14.67
N THR A 41 -9.00 -11.80 15.00
CA THR A 41 -7.65 -12.01 14.49
C THR A 41 -7.52 -13.46 14.07
N PHE A 42 -6.92 -13.70 12.89
CA PHE A 42 -6.76 -15.06 12.36
C PHE A 42 -5.49 -15.18 11.49
N PRO A 43 -4.92 -16.41 11.37
CA PRO A 43 -3.75 -16.64 10.55
C PRO A 43 -4.09 -16.50 9.06
N VAL A 44 -3.21 -15.86 8.28
CA VAL A 44 -3.42 -15.63 6.84
C VAL A 44 -2.30 -16.17 5.97
N GLY A 45 -1.10 -16.32 6.49
CA GLY A 45 0.10 -16.80 5.80
C GLY A 45 1.35 -16.14 6.34
N LYS A 46 2.54 -16.59 5.86
CA LYS A 46 3.81 -16.08 6.36
C LYS A 46 4.12 -14.69 5.77
N GLU A 47 4.36 -13.73 6.65
CA GLU A 47 4.71 -12.35 6.32
C GLU A 47 3.68 -11.70 5.36
N PRO A 48 2.40 -11.54 5.80
CA PRO A 48 1.45 -10.76 5.04
C PRO A 48 1.95 -9.31 4.99
N HIS A 49 2.21 -8.80 3.78
CA HIS A 49 2.95 -7.55 3.62
C HIS A 49 2.11 -6.44 2.98
N HIS A 50 1.67 -6.62 1.76
CA HIS A 50 0.80 -5.68 1.06
C HIS A 50 -0.57 -6.27 0.77
N LEU A 51 -1.54 -5.39 0.60
CA LEU A 51 -2.89 -5.76 0.21
C LEU A 51 -3.50 -4.71 -0.71
N MET A 52 -4.41 -5.14 -1.56
CA MET A 52 -5.13 -4.25 -2.47
C MET A 52 -6.47 -4.84 -2.89
N ILE A 53 -7.39 -3.97 -3.27
CA ILE A 53 -8.67 -4.40 -3.83
C ILE A 53 -8.46 -5.02 -5.22
N THR A 54 -9.19 -6.11 -5.53
CA THR A 54 -9.19 -6.68 -6.88
C THR A 54 -9.92 -5.77 -7.87
N PRO A 55 -9.61 -5.86 -9.18
CA PRO A 55 -10.24 -5.02 -10.21
C PRO A 55 -11.76 -5.06 -10.24
N ASP A 56 -12.37 -6.19 -9.86
CA ASP A 56 -13.83 -6.39 -9.77
C ASP A 56 -14.43 -5.95 -8.43
N GLN A 57 -13.59 -5.47 -7.49
CA GLN A 57 -13.92 -5.03 -6.15
C GLN A 57 -14.59 -6.10 -5.26
N LYS A 58 -14.50 -7.37 -5.62
CA LYS A 58 -15.10 -8.47 -4.87
C LYS A 58 -14.20 -9.07 -3.80
N SER A 59 -12.89 -8.76 -3.86
CA SER A 59 -11.91 -9.29 -2.92
C SER A 59 -10.84 -8.27 -2.60
N VAL A 60 -10.25 -8.40 -1.41
CA VAL A 60 -8.95 -7.82 -1.06
C VAL A 60 -7.90 -8.91 -1.20
N LEU A 61 -6.95 -8.71 -2.07
CA LEU A 61 -5.82 -9.60 -2.27
C LEU A 61 -4.73 -9.26 -1.25
N VAL A 62 -4.33 -10.22 -0.45
CA VAL A 62 -3.26 -10.13 0.55
C VAL A 62 -2.05 -10.92 0.06
N ALA A 63 -0.90 -10.28 -0.04
CA ALA A 63 0.35 -10.89 -0.44
C ALA A 63 1.12 -11.39 0.79
N ASN A 64 1.38 -12.70 0.84
CA ASN A 64 2.18 -13.35 1.89
C ASN A 64 3.61 -13.53 1.37
N ALA A 65 4.45 -12.53 1.59
CA ALA A 65 5.77 -12.44 0.99
C ALA A 65 6.66 -13.67 1.28
N ALA A 66 6.74 -14.12 2.53
CA ALA A 66 7.48 -15.35 2.87
C ALA A 66 6.65 -16.63 2.69
N GLY A 67 5.33 -16.51 2.48
CA GLY A 67 4.44 -17.64 2.21
C GLY A 67 4.46 -18.11 0.77
N ASN A 68 4.91 -17.28 -0.16
CA ASN A 68 4.86 -17.52 -1.60
C ASN A 68 3.43 -17.81 -2.08
N ASP A 69 2.47 -17.08 -1.55
CA ASP A 69 1.08 -17.18 -1.91
C ASP A 69 0.35 -15.83 -1.78
N VAL A 70 -0.83 -15.77 -2.33
CA VAL A 70 -1.77 -14.68 -2.09
C VAL A 70 -3.08 -15.25 -1.56
N VAL A 71 -3.74 -14.48 -0.69
CA VAL A 71 -5.04 -14.82 -0.11
C VAL A 71 -6.04 -13.75 -0.50
N TYR A 72 -7.25 -14.16 -0.82
CA TYR A 72 -8.37 -13.29 -1.14
C TYR A 72 -9.30 -13.23 0.06
N LEU A 73 -9.58 -12.03 0.53
CA LEU A 73 -10.49 -11.74 1.64
C LEU A 73 -11.71 -10.97 1.11
N ASP A 74 -12.84 -11.14 1.75
CA ASP A 74 -14.02 -10.29 1.49
C ASP A 74 -13.72 -8.85 1.95
N PRO A 75 -13.93 -7.83 1.10
CA PRO A 75 -13.57 -6.45 1.43
C PRO A 75 -14.43 -5.81 2.54
N LYS A 76 -15.60 -6.39 2.85
CA LYS A 76 -16.52 -5.87 3.86
C LYS A 76 -16.38 -6.60 5.19
N THR A 77 -16.28 -7.93 5.14
CA THR A 77 -16.23 -8.77 6.36
C THR A 77 -14.82 -9.18 6.75
N GLY A 78 -13.86 -9.12 5.82
CA GLY A 78 -12.49 -9.61 6.02
C GLY A 78 -12.38 -11.13 6.03
N ASP A 79 -13.45 -11.87 5.75
CA ASP A 79 -13.41 -13.34 5.74
C ASP A 79 -12.61 -13.87 4.56
N MET A 80 -11.88 -14.98 4.80
CA MET A 80 -11.07 -15.62 3.76
C MET A 80 -11.95 -16.29 2.73
N GLN A 81 -11.81 -15.92 1.47
CA GLN A 81 -12.51 -16.48 0.34
C GLN A 81 -11.74 -17.62 -0.32
N ARG A 82 -10.45 -17.41 -0.57
CA ARG A 82 -9.56 -18.41 -1.21
C ARG A 82 -8.09 -18.08 -1.03
N ARG A 83 -7.24 -19.07 -1.30
CA ARG A 83 -5.77 -18.96 -1.35
C ARG A 83 -5.26 -19.38 -2.73
N VAL A 84 -4.31 -18.66 -3.28
CA VAL A 84 -3.62 -18.98 -4.54
C VAL A 84 -2.14 -19.18 -4.24
N PRO A 85 -1.64 -20.42 -4.34
CA PRO A 85 -0.23 -20.73 -4.13
C PRO A 85 0.63 -20.32 -5.34
N ASN A 86 1.95 -20.39 -5.16
CA ASN A 86 2.95 -20.20 -6.22
C ASN A 86 3.00 -18.76 -6.79
N ILE A 87 2.52 -17.78 -6.05
CA ILE A 87 2.87 -16.37 -6.28
C ILE A 87 4.13 -16.15 -5.43
N VAL A 88 5.29 -16.15 -6.06
CA VAL A 88 6.55 -16.28 -5.34
C VAL A 88 7.07 -14.93 -4.86
N ASP A 89 7.43 -14.85 -3.57
CA ASP A 89 7.99 -13.66 -2.91
C ASP A 89 7.21 -12.36 -3.22
N PRO A 90 5.88 -12.32 -3.05
CA PRO A 90 5.10 -11.14 -3.39
C PRO A 90 5.25 -10.07 -2.30
N TYR A 91 6.37 -9.36 -2.30
CA TYR A 91 6.66 -8.32 -1.31
C TYR A 91 5.77 -7.09 -1.54
N HIS A 92 5.76 -6.54 -2.76
CA HIS A 92 4.82 -5.52 -3.19
C HIS A 92 4.07 -5.98 -4.42
N ILE A 93 2.80 -5.60 -4.53
CA ILE A 93 1.91 -6.06 -5.59
C ILE A 93 1.16 -4.87 -6.22
N GLY A 94 0.77 -5.01 -7.48
CA GLY A 94 -0.01 -3.98 -8.17
C GLY A 94 -0.72 -4.52 -9.40
N TYR A 95 -1.98 -4.07 -9.60
CA TYR A 95 -2.67 -4.22 -10.89
C TYR A 95 -2.40 -3.00 -11.76
N SER A 96 -2.17 -3.22 -13.07
CA SER A 96 -2.14 -2.12 -14.03
C SER A 96 -3.52 -1.42 -14.11
N PRO A 97 -3.59 -0.12 -14.43
CA PRO A 97 -4.87 0.62 -14.53
C PRO A 97 -5.89 -0.01 -15.50
N ASP A 98 -5.43 -0.62 -16.62
CA ASP A 98 -6.28 -1.35 -17.57
C ASP A 98 -6.69 -2.75 -17.09
N LYS A 99 -6.22 -3.16 -15.90
CA LYS A 99 -6.54 -4.44 -15.24
C LYS A 99 -6.09 -5.70 -15.98
N LYS A 100 -5.19 -5.57 -16.96
CA LYS A 100 -4.67 -6.71 -17.74
C LYS A 100 -3.45 -7.35 -17.13
N TRP A 101 -2.71 -6.61 -16.30
CA TRP A 101 -1.46 -7.05 -15.71
C TRP A 101 -1.51 -6.98 -14.18
N PHE A 102 -0.93 -7.99 -13.55
CA PHE A 102 -0.62 -8.00 -12.13
C PHE A 102 0.88 -8.17 -11.98
N ILE A 103 1.49 -7.32 -11.16
CA ILE A 103 2.92 -7.30 -10.91
C ILE A 103 3.17 -7.68 -9.46
N ALA A 104 4.14 -8.59 -9.24
CA ALA A 104 4.67 -8.89 -7.92
C ALA A 104 6.17 -8.60 -7.89
N ALA A 105 6.60 -7.67 -7.05
CA ALA A 105 8.01 -7.40 -6.79
C ALA A 105 8.53 -8.38 -5.76
N GLY A 106 9.50 -9.21 -6.14
CA GLY A 106 10.14 -10.22 -5.31
C GLY A 106 11.41 -9.68 -4.68
N ASN A 107 11.26 -9.16 -3.47
CA ASN A 107 12.32 -8.44 -2.75
C ASN A 107 13.53 -9.33 -2.41
N ARG A 108 13.31 -10.58 -1.99
CA ARG A 108 14.35 -11.54 -1.62
C ARG A 108 14.99 -12.29 -2.79
N LEU A 109 14.27 -12.35 -3.91
CA LEU A 109 14.66 -13.14 -5.08
C LEU A 109 15.16 -12.29 -6.25
N ASP A 110 15.28 -10.97 -6.06
CA ASP A 110 15.81 -10.04 -7.06
C ASP A 110 15.07 -10.14 -8.41
N ARG A 111 13.73 -10.25 -8.36
CA ARG A 111 12.92 -10.42 -9.57
C ARG A 111 11.59 -9.67 -9.49
N VAL A 112 11.05 -9.39 -10.64
CA VAL A 112 9.69 -8.88 -10.80
C VAL A 112 8.89 -9.89 -11.62
N ASP A 113 7.84 -10.45 -11.05
CA ASP A 113 6.96 -11.38 -11.73
C ASP A 113 5.80 -10.62 -12.36
N VAL A 114 5.59 -10.84 -13.64
CA VAL A 114 4.51 -10.24 -14.43
C VAL A 114 3.49 -11.31 -14.76
N TYR A 115 2.23 -11.07 -14.38
CA TYR A 115 1.13 -11.99 -14.62
C TYR A 115 0.10 -11.35 -15.54
N GLU A 116 -0.42 -12.11 -16.51
CA GLU A 116 -1.67 -11.79 -17.21
C GLU A 116 -2.85 -12.00 -16.25
N VAL A 117 -3.79 -11.06 -16.27
CA VAL A 117 -5.01 -11.11 -15.48
C VAL A 117 -6.17 -11.57 -16.35
N ASN A 118 -6.79 -12.69 -15.99
CA ASN A 118 -8.00 -13.20 -16.63
C ASN A 118 -9.09 -13.41 -15.57
N GLY A 119 -9.92 -12.38 -15.40
CA GLY A 119 -10.87 -12.34 -14.29
C GLY A 119 -10.15 -12.33 -12.94
N GLN A 120 -10.28 -13.42 -12.18
CA GLN A 120 -9.56 -13.60 -10.91
C GLN A 120 -8.33 -14.52 -11.02
N GLU A 121 -8.02 -15.01 -12.21
CA GLU A 121 -6.85 -15.87 -12.45
C GLU A 121 -5.63 -15.02 -12.78
N LEU A 122 -4.49 -15.42 -12.23
CA LEU A 122 -3.17 -14.82 -12.45
C LEU A 122 -2.30 -15.85 -13.16
N LYS A 123 -2.00 -15.60 -14.44
CA LYS A 123 -1.15 -16.48 -15.25
C LYS A 123 0.22 -15.84 -15.40
N LEU A 124 1.28 -16.49 -14.90
CA LEU A 124 2.64 -15.99 -15.03
C LEU A 124 3.03 -15.85 -16.51
N ALA A 125 3.30 -14.62 -16.92
CA ALA A 125 3.74 -14.29 -18.29
C ALA A 125 5.27 -14.22 -18.36
N LYS A 126 5.92 -13.58 -17.38
CA LYS A 126 7.37 -13.36 -17.38
C LYS A 126 7.93 -13.23 -15.97
N ILE A 127 9.15 -13.72 -15.80
CA ILE A 127 10.01 -13.39 -14.66
C ILE A 127 11.08 -12.42 -15.16
N VAL A 128 11.07 -11.20 -14.65
CA VAL A 128 12.08 -10.18 -15.00
C VAL A 128 13.13 -10.14 -13.90
N LYS A 129 14.39 -10.40 -14.24
CA LYS A 129 15.50 -10.25 -13.28
C LYS A 129 15.70 -8.78 -12.94
N ALA A 130 15.67 -8.43 -11.68
CA ALA A 130 15.67 -7.05 -11.19
C ALA A 130 16.48 -6.89 -9.89
N ALA A 131 17.76 -7.19 -9.95
CA ALA A 131 18.67 -7.02 -8.80
C ALA A 131 19.04 -5.53 -8.61
N LYS A 132 19.09 -5.01 -7.35
CA LYS A 132 18.82 -5.78 -6.12
C LYS A 132 17.64 -5.25 -5.36
N THR A 133 16.91 -6.17 -4.74
CA THR A 133 15.83 -5.87 -3.79
C THR A 133 14.71 -5.03 -4.42
N PRO A 134 13.98 -5.57 -5.44
CA PRO A 134 12.78 -4.92 -5.96
C PRO A 134 11.79 -4.63 -4.83
N SER A 135 11.31 -3.39 -4.75
CA SER A 135 10.53 -2.94 -3.59
C SER A 135 9.11 -2.52 -3.99
N HIS A 136 8.90 -1.28 -4.43
CA HIS A 136 7.57 -0.76 -4.72
C HIS A 136 7.35 -0.55 -6.21
N ILE A 137 6.07 -0.50 -6.59
CA ILE A 137 5.61 -0.51 -7.99
C ILE A 137 4.71 0.71 -8.22
N ALA A 138 4.87 1.36 -9.39
CA ALA A 138 3.92 2.32 -9.93
C ALA A 138 3.68 2.04 -11.42
N PHE A 139 2.62 2.61 -11.97
CA PHE A 139 2.25 2.44 -13.38
C PHE A 139 2.03 3.78 -14.05
N THR A 140 2.15 3.81 -15.39
CA THR A 140 1.58 4.88 -16.21
C THR A 140 0.06 4.68 -16.30
N ALA A 141 -0.69 5.78 -16.42
CA ALA A 141 -2.15 5.74 -16.54
C ALA A 141 -2.62 4.94 -17.77
N ASP A 142 -1.84 4.95 -18.86
CA ASP A 142 -2.11 4.17 -20.08
C ASP A 142 -1.71 2.69 -19.98
N SER A 143 -1.23 2.25 -18.83
CA SER A 143 -0.82 0.85 -18.54
C SER A 143 0.29 0.31 -19.46
N LYS A 144 1.11 1.17 -20.05
CA LYS A 144 2.20 0.70 -20.92
C LYS A 144 3.48 0.38 -20.17
N ILE A 145 3.71 1.08 -19.07
CA ILE A 145 4.96 0.98 -18.29
C ILE A 145 4.65 0.77 -16.82
N THR A 146 5.38 -0.14 -16.20
CA THR A 146 5.50 -0.22 -14.74
C THR A 146 6.89 0.21 -14.31
N PHE A 147 6.96 0.94 -13.19
CA PHE A 147 8.20 1.35 -12.55
C PHE A 147 8.41 0.56 -11.28
N VAL A 148 9.64 0.14 -11.02
CA VAL A 148 10.00 -0.60 -9.81
C VAL A 148 11.26 0.00 -9.21
N THR A 149 11.20 0.32 -7.91
CA THR A 149 12.37 0.74 -7.14
C THR A 149 13.20 -0.48 -6.75
N LEU A 150 14.52 -0.36 -6.87
CA LEU A 150 15.50 -1.39 -6.49
C LEU A 150 16.29 -0.88 -5.28
N GLN A 151 15.93 -1.36 -4.09
CA GLN A 151 16.31 -0.76 -2.82
C GLN A 151 17.82 -0.85 -2.56
N ASP A 152 18.43 -2.02 -2.76
CA ASP A 152 19.83 -2.24 -2.44
C ASP A 152 20.80 -1.82 -3.56
N SER A 153 20.33 -1.73 -4.81
CA SER A 153 21.12 -1.19 -5.91
C SER A 153 20.98 0.33 -6.08
N ASN A 154 20.04 0.98 -5.35
CA ASN A 154 19.77 2.41 -5.47
C ASN A 154 19.37 2.80 -6.89
N GLU A 155 18.47 2.07 -7.49
CA GLU A 155 18.03 2.27 -8.86
C GLU A 155 16.49 2.33 -8.97
N LEU A 156 16.05 2.92 -10.06
CA LEU A 156 14.68 2.83 -10.58
C LEU A 156 14.75 2.14 -11.93
N ILE A 157 13.87 1.17 -12.18
CA ILE A 157 13.71 0.55 -13.48
C ILE A 157 12.32 0.83 -14.05
N ALA A 158 12.24 0.90 -15.39
CA ALA A 158 11.00 0.91 -16.13
C ALA A 158 10.88 -0.38 -16.95
N ILE A 159 9.74 -1.05 -16.84
CA ILE A 159 9.43 -2.29 -17.57
C ILE A 159 8.26 -2.00 -18.51
N LYS A 160 8.41 -2.31 -19.78
CA LYS A 160 7.34 -2.24 -20.78
C LYS A 160 6.41 -3.43 -20.62
N LEU A 161 5.11 -3.19 -20.37
CA LEU A 161 4.18 -4.27 -20.08
C LEU A 161 3.83 -5.14 -21.28
N SER A 162 3.89 -4.60 -22.50
CA SER A 162 3.51 -5.37 -23.71
C SER A 162 4.47 -6.52 -24.06
N ASN A 163 5.74 -6.44 -23.67
CA ASN A 163 6.76 -7.48 -23.91
C ASN A 163 7.56 -7.86 -22.64
N GLN A 164 7.24 -7.23 -21.51
CA GLN A 164 7.84 -7.45 -20.20
C GLN A 164 9.38 -7.32 -20.18
N GLU A 165 9.90 -6.33 -20.93
CA GLU A 165 11.33 -6.02 -20.98
C GLU A 165 11.66 -4.74 -20.26
N ILE A 166 12.84 -4.69 -19.64
CA ILE A 166 13.36 -3.47 -19.02
C ILE A 166 13.71 -2.48 -20.11
N LEU A 167 13.01 -1.33 -20.14
CA LEU A 167 13.28 -0.24 -21.07
C LEU A 167 14.56 0.51 -20.70
N TRP A 168 14.74 0.76 -19.40
CA TRP A 168 15.89 1.46 -18.87
C TRP A 168 16.04 1.24 -17.36
N ARG A 169 17.24 1.54 -16.89
CA ARG A 169 17.60 1.62 -15.47
C ARG A 169 18.27 2.97 -15.25
N MET A 170 17.98 3.61 -14.12
CA MET A 170 18.63 4.85 -13.73
C MET A 170 19.02 4.83 -12.26
N PRO A 171 20.17 5.45 -11.90
CA PRO A 171 20.53 5.62 -10.50
C PRO A 171 19.55 6.59 -9.81
N ILE A 172 19.25 6.28 -8.55
CA ILE A 172 18.39 7.08 -7.69
C ILE A 172 19.06 7.23 -6.32
N GLY A 173 18.51 8.05 -5.43
CA GLY A 173 19.04 8.21 -4.08
C GLY A 173 18.99 6.91 -3.26
N LYS A 174 19.53 6.99 -2.05
CA LYS A 174 19.83 5.84 -1.20
C LYS A 174 18.58 5.10 -0.73
N MET A 175 18.56 3.78 -0.96
CA MET A 175 17.52 2.83 -0.56
C MET A 175 16.12 3.29 -0.98
N PRO A 176 15.84 3.46 -2.28
CA PRO A 176 14.53 3.87 -2.76
C PRO A 176 13.50 2.79 -2.42
N ALA A 177 12.35 3.20 -1.89
CA ALA A 177 11.23 2.30 -1.55
C ALA A 177 9.95 2.78 -2.23
N GLY A 178 9.10 3.53 -1.54
CA GLY A 178 7.85 4.00 -2.10
C GLY A 178 8.03 4.72 -3.43
N VAL A 179 7.16 4.42 -4.38
CA VAL A 179 7.10 5.10 -5.67
C VAL A 179 5.66 5.49 -5.97
N TRP A 180 5.46 6.70 -6.42
CA TRP A 180 4.14 7.23 -6.76
C TRP A 180 4.18 8.05 -8.04
N MET A 181 3.22 7.82 -8.94
CA MET A 181 3.05 8.61 -10.15
C MET A 181 2.20 9.84 -9.85
N THR A 182 2.70 11.03 -10.17
CA THR A 182 1.92 12.26 -10.00
C THR A 182 0.81 12.37 -11.06
N PRO A 183 -0.27 13.13 -10.80
CA PRO A 183 -1.36 13.30 -11.76
C PRO A 183 -0.88 13.71 -13.16
N GLY A 184 -1.49 13.12 -14.18
CA GLY A 184 -1.14 13.33 -15.58
C GLY A 184 0.17 12.67 -16.02
N ASP A 185 0.68 11.71 -15.28
CA ASP A 185 1.93 10.97 -15.56
C ASP A 185 3.14 11.90 -15.76
N LYS A 186 3.18 12.98 -14.96
CA LYS A 186 4.18 14.03 -15.14
C LYS A 186 5.52 13.65 -14.53
N TYR A 187 5.49 13.21 -13.25
CA TYR A 187 6.68 12.84 -12.50
C TYR A 187 6.43 11.59 -11.66
N LEU A 188 7.52 10.95 -11.25
CA LEU A 188 7.51 9.97 -10.17
C LEU A 188 8.05 10.61 -8.89
N LEU A 189 7.39 10.36 -7.78
CA LEU A 189 7.89 10.63 -6.43
C LEU A 189 8.52 9.34 -5.90
N ILE A 190 9.77 9.41 -5.45
CA ILE A 190 10.51 8.26 -4.91
C ILE A 190 10.90 8.56 -3.47
N GLY A 191 10.35 7.77 -2.53
CA GLY A 191 10.72 7.83 -1.12
C GLY A 191 12.05 7.14 -0.88
N LEU A 192 13.00 7.85 -0.30
CA LEU A 192 14.34 7.33 0.00
C LEU A 192 14.43 6.87 1.45
N THR A 193 14.23 5.57 1.68
CA THR A 193 14.26 5.00 3.04
C THR A 193 15.63 5.15 3.70
N GLY A 194 16.69 5.19 2.92
CA GLY A 194 18.07 5.39 3.41
C GLY A 194 18.45 6.85 3.66
N SER A 195 17.51 7.79 3.48
CA SER A 195 17.74 9.22 3.71
C SER A 195 16.50 9.91 4.28
N ASP A 196 16.43 11.21 4.23
CA ASP A 196 15.34 12.06 4.69
C ASP A 196 14.73 12.88 3.53
N ALA A 197 14.55 12.24 2.37
CA ALA A 197 14.13 12.92 1.16
C ALA A 197 13.18 12.07 0.29
N VAL A 198 12.44 12.79 -0.55
CA VAL A 198 11.76 12.30 -1.73
C VAL A 198 12.44 12.88 -2.95
N GLN A 199 12.83 12.04 -3.91
CA GLN A 199 13.28 12.51 -5.21
C GLN A 199 12.11 12.56 -6.19
N VAL A 200 12.06 13.66 -6.95
CA VAL A 200 11.11 13.87 -8.05
C VAL A 200 11.82 13.52 -9.36
N VAL A 201 11.30 12.55 -10.07
CA VAL A 201 11.93 12.02 -11.29
C VAL A 201 11.07 12.36 -12.51
N ASP A 202 11.66 13.05 -13.44
CA ASP A 202 11.18 13.10 -14.83
C ASP A 202 11.54 11.77 -15.50
N TRP A 203 10.62 10.85 -15.47
CA TRP A 203 10.84 9.48 -15.94
C TRP A 203 10.99 9.39 -17.46
N LYS A 204 10.44 10.35 -18.22
CA LYS A 204 10.57 10.41 -19.69
C LYS A 204 11.99 10.78 -20.10
N ASN A 205 12.59 11.71 -19.36
CA ASN A 205 13.96 12.16 -19.57
C ASN A 205 14.99 11.45 -18.67
N GLN A 206 14.53 10.50 -17.85
CA GLN A 206 15.37 9.71 -16.92
C GLN A 206 16.26 10.60 -16.05
N LYS A 207 15.65 11.61 -15.42
CA LYS A 207 16.37 12.63 -14.66
C LYS A 207 15.70 12.94 -13.33
N VAL A 208 16.48 13.01 -12.25
CA VAL A 208 16.04 13.62 -11.00
C VAL A 208 16.00 15.13 -11.20
N VAL A 209 14.81 15.73 -11.03
CA VAL A 209 14.59 17.16 -11.27
C VAL A 209 14.48 17.97 -9.98
N LYS A 210 14.14 17.31 -8.86
CA LYS A 210 14.00 17.96 -7.56
C LYS A 210 14.19 16.95 -6.43
N GLU A 211 14.64 17.42 -5.29
CA GLU A 211 14.63 16.69 -4.03
C GLU A 211 13.82 17.47 -3.01
N ILE A 212 12.88 16.77 -2.32
CA ILE A 212 12.01 17.34 -1.29
C ILE A 212 12.47 16.77 0.05
N LYS A 213 12.92 17.61 0.96
CA LYS A 213 13.33 17.19 2.30
C LYS A 213 12.10 16.77 3.13
N THR A 214 12.19 15.60 3.76
CA THR A 214 11.14 14.98 4.59
C THR A 214 11.71 14.55 5.95
N GLY A 215 11.05 13.65 6.64
CA GLY A 215 11.63 12.95 7.79
C GLY A 215 12.50 11.76 7.35
N LYS A 216 13.36 11.29 8.24
CA LYS A 216 14.22 10.11 7.99
C LYS A 216 13.36 8.85 7.76
N GLY A 217 13.77 8.05 6.78
CA GLY A 217 13.11 6.81 6.44
C GLY A 217 11.85 7.02 5.60
N ALA A 218 11.89 7.95 4.64
CA ALA A 218 10.80 8.19 3.68
C ALA A 218 10.44 6.89 2.95
N HIS A 219 9.19 6.40 3.16
CA HIS A 219 8.88 5.01 2.77
C HIS A 219 7.64 4.88 1.90
N ASN A 220 6.45 5.03 2.43
CA ASN A 220 5.23 4.68 1.73
C ASN A 220 4.33 5.90 1.49
N PHE A 221 3.65 5.91 0.35
CA PHE A 221 2.76 6.98 -0.07
C PHE A 221 1.30 6.58 0.07
N ARG A 222 0.42 7.56 0.40
CA ARG A 222 -1.03 7.44 0.33
C ARG A 222 -1.64 8.77 -0.07
N PRO A 223 -2.28 8.88 -1.25
CA PRO A 223 -3.00 10.10 -1.64
C PRO A 223 -4.11 10.46 -0.65
N LEU A 224 -4.35 11.75 -0.50
CA LEU A 224 -5.47 12.26 0.30
C LEU A 224 -6.82 11.96 -0.38
N GLY A 225 -6.85 11.85 -1.70
CA GLY A 225 -8.06 11.69 -2.51
C GLY A 225 -8.54 12.98 -3.17
N ASP A 226 -7.77 14.05 -3.06
CA ASP A 226 -8.04 15.37 -3.65
C ASP A 226 -7.25 15.63 -4.94
N LYS A 227 -6.59 14.60 -5.48
CA LYS A 227 -5.70 14.63 -6.67
C LYS A 227 -4.48 15.55 -6.55
N ARG A 228 -4.21 16.08 -5.37
CA ARG A 228 -3.13 17.06 -5.17
C ARG A 228 -2.20 16.70 -4.01
N HIS A 229 -2.75 16.32 -2.87
CA HIS A 229 -1.95 16.05 -1.67
C HIS A 229 -1.71 14.56 -1.47
N ILE A 230 -0.51 14.24 -0.99
CA ILE A 230 -0.11 12.88 -0.70
C ILE A 230 0.62 12.81 0.64
N PHE A 231 0.24 11.82 1.46
CA PHE A 231 0.94 11.48 2.69
C PHE A 231 2.15 10.61 2.37
N LEU A 232 3.22 10.84 3.12
CA LEU A 232 4.44 10.03 3.07
C LEU A 232 4.83 9.63 4.49
N SER A 233 4.89 8.34 4.76
CA SER A 233 5.39 7.85 6.04
C SER A 233 6.91 7.98 6.14
N ASN A 234 7.39 8.58 7.23
CA ASN A 234 8.81 8.67 7.57
C ASN A 234 9.08 7.70 8.72
N ARG A 235 9.39 6.45 8.35
CA ARG A 235 9.41 5.31 9.27
C ARG A 235 10.37 5.47 10.45
N VAL A 236 11.57 6.03 10.18
CA VAL A 236 12.62 6.22 11.20
C VAL A 236 12.38 7.48 12.03
N ALA A 237 11.93 8.57 11.40
CA ALA A 237 11.63 9.82 12.10
C ALA A 237 10.34 9.76 12.92
N SER A 238 9.49 8.74 12.70
CA SER A 238 8.17 8.63 13.34
C SER A 238 7.30 9.86 13.08
N THR A 239 7.26 10.27 11.82
CA THR A 239 6.44 11.39 11.33
C THR A 239 5.78 11.02 10.02
N ILE A 240 4.80 11.81 9.58
CA ILE A 240 4.20 11.70 8.25
C ILE A 240 4.31 13.08 7.60
N SER A 241 4.96 13.14 6.43
CA SER A 241 5.02 14.37 5.63
C SER A 241 3.80 14.44 4.72
N ILE A 242 3.28 15.64 4.52
CA ILE A 242 2.24 15.96 3.54
C ILE A 242 2.90 16.70 2.40
N LEU A 243 2.82 16.16 1.19
CA LEU A 243 3.40 16.75 -0.01
C LEU A 243 2.29 17.26 -0.94
N ASP A 244 2.54 18.40 -1.59
CA ASP A 244 1.76 18.93 -2.70
C ASP A 244 2.39 18.42 -4.01
N MET A 245 1.67 17.55 -4.73
CA MET A 245 2.17 16.94 -5.97
C MET A 245 2.20 17.89 -7.16
N GLU A 246 1.47 19.00 -7.11
CA GLU A 246 1.48 20.03 -8.15
C GLU A 246 2.68 20.96 -7.99
N LYS A 247 2.90 21.46 -6.77
CA LYS A 247 4.02 22.35 -6.43
C LYS A 247 5.33 21.61 -6.21
N LEU A 248 5.26 20.30 -6.01
CA LEU A 248 6.40 19.43 -5.70
C LEU A 248 7.14 19.91 -4.43
N GLU A 249 6.39 20.16 -3.38
CA GLU A 249 6.93 20.64 -2.09
C GLU A 249 6.25 19.97 -0.89
N LYS A 250 6.95 19.95 0.23
CA LYS A 250 6.37 19.55 1.51
C LYS A 250 5.59 20.72 2.09
N VAL A 251 4.32 20.49 2.42
CA VAL A 251 3.44 21.52 2.99
C VAL A 251 3.28 21.41 4.50
N ALA A 252 3.46 20.21 5.07
CA ALA A 252 3.34 19.99 6.51
C ALA A 252 3.98 18.66 6.93
N ASP A 253 4.13 18.50 8.25
CA ASP A 253 4.41 17.23 8.91
C ASP A 253 3.37 16.95 9.99
N ILE A 254 3.02 15.67 10.16
CA ILE A 254 2.29 15.16 11.31
C ILE A 254 3.31 14.54 12.25
N THR A 255 3.33 15.00 13.49
CA THR A 255 4.30 14.64 14.52
C THR A 255 3.58 14.16 15.80
N GLY A 256 4.33 13.70 16.81
CA GLY A 256 3.72 13.22 18.06
C GLY A 256 2.94 11.91 17.90
N ILE A 257 3.29 11.10 16.92
CA ILE A 257 2.69 9.79 16.61
C ILE A 257 3.59 8.65 17.05
N PRO A 258 3.06 7.43 17.25
CA PRO A 258 3.86 6.26 17.61
C PRO A 258 4.94 5.93 16.59
N SER A 259 5.93 5.14 17.00
CA SER A 259 7.10 4.82 16.18
C SER A 259 6.79 3.89 15.01
N GLY A 260 7.44 4.17 13.88
CA GLY A 260 7.40 3.34 12.68
C GLY A 260 6.11 3.45 11.88
N PRO A 261 5.62 4.67 11.51
CA PRO A 261 4.52 4.80 10.57
C PRO A 261 4.86 4.12 9.24
N ASP A 262 3.93 3.34 8.72
CA ASP A 262 4.17 2.52 7.52
C ASP A 262 3.05 2.68 6.49
N CYS A 263 2.18 1.68 6.31
CA CYS A 263 1.06 1.81 5.41
C CYS A 263 -0.07 2.66 6.00
N MET A 264 -0.78 3.30 5.10
CA MET A 264 -1.84 4.26 5.45
C MET A 264 -3.06 4.05 4.57
N ASP A 265 -4.23 4.35 5.10
CA ASP A 265 -5.46 4.47 4.33
C ASP A 265 -6.29 5.67 4.81
N VAL A 266 -7.09 6.26 3.92
CA VAL A 266 -7.88 7.48 4.18
C VAL A 266 -9.35 7.15 4.08
N THR A 267 -10.15 7.59 5.06
CA THR A 267 -11.62 7.42 5.01
C THR A 267 -12.23 8.10 3.80
N PRO A 268 -13.35 7.57 3.25
CA PRO A 268 -13.94 8.09 2.01
C PRO A 268 -14.40 9.55 2.09
N ASP A 269 -14.64 10.05 3.30
CA ASP A 269 -14.97 11.46 3.56
C ASP A 269 -13.73 12.36 3.71
N GLY A 270 -12.52 11.78 3.61
CA GLY A 270 -11.26 12.50 3.72
C GLY A 270 -10.95 13.05 5.11
N LYS A 271 -11.61 12.56 6.18
CA LYS A 271 -11.44 13.11 7.52
C LYS A 271 -10.41 12.40 8.37
N GLU A 272 -10.28 11.10 8.23
CA GLU A 272 -9.37 10.30 9.05
C GLU A 272 -8.30 9.61 8.19
N LEU A 273 -7.06 9.70 8.63
CA LEU A 273 -5.93 8.91 8.16
C LEU A 273 -5.67 7.79 9.16
N TRP A 274 -5.81 6.55 8.70
CA TRP A 274 -5.50 5.36 9.47
C TRP A 274 -4.10 4.89 9.10
N VAL A 275 -3.24 4.67 10.12
CA VAL A 275 -1.81 4.40 9.93
C VAL A 275 -1.39 3.19 10.73
N THR A 276 -0.69 2.26 10.12
CA THR A 276 0.00 1.18 10.83
C THR A 276 1.31 1.69 11.42
N PHE A 277 1.55 1.41 12.69
CA PHE A 277 2.79 1.74 13.40
C PHE A 277 3.60 0.46 13.65
N ARG A 278 4.47 0.15 12.69
CA ARG A 278 5.19 -1.12 12.60
C ARG A 278 5.97 -1.46 13.87
N PHE A 279 6.62 -0.47 14.47
CA PHE A 279 7.46 -0.70 15.65
C PHE A 279 6.67 -0.62 16.98
N SER A 280 5.42 -0.14 16.92
CA SER A 280 4.58 0.07 18.10
C SER A 280 3.44 -0.95 18.25
N LYS A 281 3.26 -1.88 17.28
CA LYS A 281 2.16 -2.87 17.26
C LYS A 281 0.78 -2.22 17.40
N LYS A 282 0.56 -1.12 16.66
CA LYS A 282 -0.67 -0.33 16.73
C LYS A 282 -1.11 0.13 15.35
N VAL A 283 -2.40 0.41 15.25
CA VAL A 283 -2.96 1.30 14.23
C VAL A 283 -3.28 2.61 14.92
N GLY A 284 -2.97 3.74 14.31
CA GLY A 284 -3.39 5.05 14.77
C GLY A 284 -4.44 5.64 13.84
N ILE A 285 -5.31 6.45 14.41
CA ILE A 285 -6.29 7.25 13.71
C ILE A 285 -5.92 8.71 13.91
N ILE A 286 -5.69 9.41 12.82
CA ILE A 286 -5.28 10.81 12.79
C ILE A 286 -6.40 11.62 12.15
N ASP A 287 -6.84 12.68 12.79
CA ASP A 287 -7.72 13.68 12.19
C ASP A 287 -6.92 14.52 11.18
N ILE A 288 -7.34 14.49 9.92
CA ILE A 288 -6.58 15.09 8.81
C ILE A 288 -6.60 16.63 8.91
N ALA A 289 -7.71 17.23 9.34
CA ALA A 289 -7.85 18.67 9.42
C ALA A 289 -6.96 19.28 10.52
N THR A 290 -6.95 18.67 11.69
CA THR A 290 -6.15 19.10 12.83
C THR A 290 -4.74 18.54 12.83
N ARG A 291 -4.48 17.45 12.09
CA ARG A 291 -3.23 16.68 12.05
C ARG A 291 -2.86 16.06 13.40
N GLN A 292 -3.85 15.80 14.24
CA GLN A 292 -3.67 15.26 15.58
C GLN A 292 -4.01 13.78 15.63
N LEU A 293 -3.22 13.01 16.40
CA LEU A 293 -3.55 11.63 16.71
C LEU A 293 -4.78 11.60 17.63
N VAL A 294 -5.88 11.00 17.14
CA VAL A 294 -7.13 10.88 17.87
C VAL A 294 -7.06 9.70 18.86
N THR A 295 -6.59 8.54 18.39
CA THR A 295 -6.50 7.32 19.20
C THR A 295 -5.57 6.30 18.56
N THR A 296 -5.25 5.25 19.33
CA THR A 296 -4.52 4.08 18.84
C THR A 296 -5.24 2.80 19.19
N ILE A 297 -5.14 1.80 18.30
CA ILE A 297 -5.75 0.48 18.44
C ILE A 297 -4.62 -0.55 18.48
N PRO A 298 -4.48 -1.36 19.55
CA PRO A 298 -3.50 -2.44 19.58
C PRO A 298 -3.81 -3.51 18.53
N VAL A 299 -2.79 -3.99 17.83
CA VAL A 299 -2.86 -5.07 16.84
C VAL A 299 -1.67 -6.03 17.01
N GLY A 300 -1.47 -6.97 16.09
CA GLY A 300 -0.35 -7.90 16.14
C GLY A 300 1.00 -7.26 15.85
N LYS A 301 2.05 -8.09 15.80
CA LYS A 301 3.45 -7.66 15.60
C LYS A 301 3.70 -7.19 14.19
N SER A 302 4.51 -6.12 14.07
CA SER A 302 4.94 -5.56 12.81
C SER A 302 3.78 -5.31 11.85
N PRO A 303 2.72 -4.54 12.27
CA PRO A 303 1.62 -4.26 11.38
C PRO A 303 2.12 -3.50 10.16
N HIS A 304 1.67 -3.92 8.97
CA HIS A 304 2.09 -3.36 7.68
C HIS A 304 0.89 -2.89 6.87
N GLY A 305 0.37 -3.67 5.95
CA GLY A 305 -0.76 -3.28 5.12
C GLY A 305 -2.02 -2.97 5.93
N ILE A 306 -2.73 -1.93 5.53
CA ILE A 306 -4.05 -1.56 6.04
C ILE A 306 -4.98 -1.24 4.88
N PHE A 307 -6.23 -1.65 4.98
CA PHE A 307 -7.25 -1.41 3.96
C PHE A 307 -8.64 -1.41 4.58
N PHE A 308 -9.51 -0.56 4.08
CA PHE A 308 -10.95 -0.62 4.32
C PHE A 308 -11.72 -0.17 3.07
N PHE A 309 -12.96 -0.63 2.94
CA PHE A 309 -13.77 -0.33 1.77
C PHE A 309 -15.15 0.21 2.20
N PRO A 310 -15.61 1.32 1.60
CA PRO A 310 -14.86 2.19 0.68
C PRO A 310 -13.79 3.01 1.39
N ASN A 311 -12.81 3.48 0.64
CA ASN A 311 -11.79 4.44 1.08
C ASN A 311 -11.76 5.66 0.13
N ALA A 312 -10.97 6.68 0.47
CA ALA A 312 -10.76 7.82 -0.43
C ALA A 312 -10.06 7.38 -1.72
N SER A 313 -10.30 8.10 -2.82
CA SER A 313 -9.66 7.83 -4.10
C SER A 313 -8.13 7.72 -3.97
N TRP A 314 -7.54 6.87 -4.78
CA TRP A 314 -6.09 6.74 -4.94
C TRP A 314 -5.56 7.68 -6.04
N GLU A 315 -6.45 8.48 -6.66
CA GLU A 315 -6.13 9.46 -7.70
C GLU A 315 -6.22 10.91 -7.21
#